data_e16e62f7259496808537e53ccb2bbeec
#
_entry.id   e16e62f7259496808537e53ccb2bbeec
#
_cell.length_a   1.000
_cell.length_b   1.000
_cell.length_c   1.000
_cell.angle_alpha   90.00
_cell.angle_beta   90.00
_cell.angle_gamma   90.00
#
_symmetry.space_group_name_H-M   'P 1'
#
loop_
_entity.id
_entity.type
_entity.pdbx_description
1 polymer ?
#
loop_
_entity_poly.entity_id
_entity_poly.type
_entity_poly.pdbx_seq_one_letter_code
_entity_poly.pdbx_strand_id
1 'polypeptide(L)'
;MANTRLQSEIEQQIYKDFPINLTAHPVTGNLKVLSNADAIKQSVKNVVLTNFYERPYNPEFGSDVLNALFENMTPLTEYTITQNIRTSLRNFEPRAIIEDIKTQANEDQNALNVTIRFSVRTLPEPIEVNVLLERVR
;
A
#
# COMPACT_ATOMS: atom_id res chain seq x y z
N MET A 1 12.47 34.25 13.35
CA MET A 1 11.09 34.26 12.78
C MET A 1 11.00 33.80 11.34
N ALA A 2 12.03 33.97 10.53
CA ALA A 2 12.04 33.45 9.13
C ALA A 2 12.09 31.90 9.01
N ASN A 3 12.64 31.22 10.01
CA ASN A 3 12.79 29.74 9.98
C ASN A 3 11.48 28.96 10.18
N THR A 4 10.49 29.55 10.85
CA THR A 4 9.24 28.84 11.16
C THR A 4 8.33 28.69 9.93
N ARG A 5 8.37 29.66 9.00
CA ARG A 5 7.62 29.59 7.74
C ARG A 5 8.24 28.61 6.76
N LEU A 6 9.58 28.58 6.65
CA LEU A 6 10.29 27.63 5.80
C LEU A 6 10.14 26.18 6.28
N GLN A 7 10.10 25.96 7.59
CA GLN A 7 9.84 24.64 8.16
C GLN A 7 8.41 24.17 7.90
N SER A 8 7.40 25.03 8.01
CA SER A 8 6.01 24.68 7.71
C SER A 8 5.76 24.42 6.22
N GLU A 9 6.50 25.08 5.34
CA GLU A 9 6.42 24.82 3.89
C GLU A 9 7.17 23.54 3.48
N ILE A 10 8.25 23.19 4.16
CA ILE A 10 9.01 21.95 3.94
C ILE A 10 8.21 20.72 4.41
N GLU A 11 7.41 20.85 5.46
CA GLU A 11 6.54 19.77 5.95
C GLU A 11 5.35 19.48 5.02
N GLN A 12 5.00 20.39 4.10
CA GLN A 12 3.74 20.31 3.37
C GLN A 12 3.73 19.41 2.13
N GLN A 13 4.87 19.01 1.52
CA GLN A 13 4.84 18.22 0.28
C GLN A 13 6.06 17.36 0.05
N ILE A 14 6.36 16.38 0.93
CA ILE A 14 7.54 15.52 0.78
C ILE A 14 7.31 14.39 -0.23
N TYR A 15 6.10 13.85 -0.29
CA TYR A 15 5.75 12.71 -1.14
C TYR A 15 4.64 13.07 -2.11
N LYS A 16 4.83 12.74 -3.40
CA LYS A 16 3.84 12.95 -4.46
C LYS A 16 3.75 11.71 -5.33
N ASP A 17 2.54 11.37 -5.76
CA ASP A 17 2.27 10.28 -6.69
C ASP A 17 1.03 10.59 -7.52
N PHE A 18 0.80 9.81 -8.57
CA PHE A 18 -0.41 9.90 -9.38
C PHE A 18 -1.41 8.81 -8.97
N PRO A 19 -2.73 9.10 -8.97
CA PRO A 19 -3.73 8.06 -8.72
C PRO A 19 -3.72 7.04 -9.87
N ILE A 20 -3.99 5.77 -9.54
CA ILE A 20 -4.08 4.70 -10.54
C ILE A 20 -5.06 5.04 -11.67
N ASN A 21 -6.15 5.72 -11.33
CA ASN A 21 -7.21 6.07 -12.27
C ASN A 21 -6.85 7.22 -13.21
N LEU A 22 -5.69 7.86 -13.04
CA LEU A 22 -5.22 9.01 -13.84
C LEU A 22 -6.32 10.07 -14.06
N THR A 23 -7.09 10.35 -13.00
CA THR A 23 -8.19 11.30 -13.03
C THR A 23 -7.71 12.73 -13.19
N ALA A 24 -8.38 13.49 -14.08
CA ALA A 24 -8.10 14.91 -14.22
C ALA A 24 -8.66 15.71 -13.03
N HIS A 25 -7.92 16.75 -12.65
CA HIS A 25 -8.41 17.70 -11.65
C HIS A 25 -9.56 18.53 -12.24
N PRO A 26 -10.74 18.58 -11.56
CA PRO A 26 -11.96 19.16 -12.15
C PRO A 26 -11.83 20.65 -12.50
N VAL A 27 -10.94 21.38 -11.86
CA VAL A 27 -10.78 22.84 -12.08
C VAL A 27 -9.65 23.15 -13.07
N THR A 28 -8.51 22.45 -12.95
CA THR A 28 -7.32 22.77 -13.76
C THR A 28 -7.17 21.93 -15.01
N GLY A 29 -7.91 20.82 -15.14
CA GLY A 29 -7.79 19.86 -16.23
C GLY A 29 -6.48 19.03 -16.22
N ASN A 30 -5.54 19.35 -15.34
CA ASN A 30 -4.29 18.61 -15.17
C ASN A 30 -4.52 17.31 -14.40
N LEU A 31 -3.57 16.37 -14.45
CA LEU A 31 -3.61 15.17 -13.63
C LEU A 31 -3.69 15.52 -12.15
N LYS A 32 -4.61 14.87 -11.43
CA LYS A 32 -4.67 14.97 -9.98
C LYS A 32 -3.39 14.38 -9.38
N VAL A 33 -2.81 15.05 -8.41
CA VAL A 33 -1.63 14.59 -7.68
C VAL A 33 -2.06 14.16 -6.28
N LEU A 34 -1.63 12.96 -5.88
CA LEU A 34 -1.73 12.50 -4.49
C LEU A 34 -0.54 13.02 -3.72
N SER A 35 -0.74 13.44 -2.49
CA SER A 35 0.31 13.97 -1.64
C SER A 35 0.39 13.22 -0.30
N ASN A 36 1.62 13.15 0.23
CA ASN A 36 1.91 12.61 1.57
C ASN A 36 1.23 11.27 1.88
N ALA A 37 0.25 11.25 2.78
CA ALA A 37 -0.44 10.04 3.22
C ALA A 37 -1.06 9.25 2.06
N ASP A 38 -1.73 9.92 1.14
CA ASP A 38 -2.43 9.26 0.03
C ASP A 38 -1.45 8.68 -0.98
N ALA A 39 -0.32 9.34 -1.22
CA ALA A 39 0.75 8.81 -2.05
C ALA A 39 1.34 7.51 -1.46
N ILE A 40 1.58 7.49 -0.15
CA ILE A 40 2.11 6.29 0.52
C ILE A 40 1.06 5.17 0.59
N LYS A 41 -0.21 5.50 0.87
CA LYS A 41 -1.32 4.51 0.79
C LYS A 41 -1.38 3.85 -0.57
N GLN A 42 -1.27 4.63 -1.64
CA GLN A 42 -1.27 4.14 -3.01
C GLN A 42 -0.08 3.23 -3.27
N SER A 43 1.12 3.62 -2.83
CA SER A 43 2.33 2.81 -2.96
C SER A 43 2.22 1.48 -2.21
N VAL A 44 1.72 1.48 -0.97
CA VAL A 44 1.47 0.27 -0.17
C VAL A 44 0.50 -0.67 -0.90
N LYS A 45 -0.61 -0.14 -1.43
CA LYS A 45 -1.55 -0.95 -2.23
C LYS A 45 -0.89 -1.56 -3.47
N ASN A 46 -0.09 -0.77 -4.18
CA ASN A 46 0.61 -1.24 -5.38
C ASN A 46 1.57 -2.39 -5.08
N VAL A 47 2.32 -2.31 -3.97
CA VAL A 47 3.22 -3.41 -3.54
C VAL A 47 2.43 -4.67 -3.24
N VAL A 48 1.31 -4.56 -2.52
CA VAL A 48 0.48 -5.73 -2.14
C VAL A 48 -0.22 -6.36 -3.35
N LEU A 49 -0.71 -5.54 -4.28
CA LEU A 49 -1.45 -5.99 -5.46
C LEU A 49 -0.56 -6.48 -6.60
N THR A 50 0.75 -6.26 -6.53
CA THR A 50 1.67 -6.70 -7.58
C THR A 50 2.24 -8.07 -7.22
N ASN A 51 2.21 -9.01 -8.16
CA ASN A 51 2.86 -10.32 -8.03
C ASN A 51 4.35 -10.26 -8.37
N PHE A 52 5.11 -11.21 -7.86
CA PHE A 52 6.48 -11.41 -8.31
C PHE A 52 6.52 -11.69 -9.82
N TYR A 53 7.57 -11.23 -10.47
CA TYR A 53 7.80 -11.34 -11.91
C TYR A 53 6.81 -10.59 -12.82
N GLU A 54 5.89 -9.82 -12.26
CA GLU A 54 4.97 -9.00 -13.03
C GLU A 54 5.63 -7.76 -13.65
N ARG A 55 6.67 -7.25 -13.00
CA ARG A 55 7.47 -6.11 -13.48
C ARG A 55 8.74 -6.57 -14.20
N PRO A 56 8.91 -6.27 -15.50
CA PRO A 56 10.05 -6.77 -16.29
C PRO A 56 11.43 -6.35 -15.77
N TYR A 57 11.54 -5.14 -15.20
CA TYR A 57 12.81 -4.59 -14.72
C TYR A 57 13.05 -4.76 -13.23
N ASN A 58 12.06 -5.21 -12.50
CA ASN A 58 12.15 -5.49 -11.06
C ASN A 58 11.28 -6.71 -10.70
N PRO A 59 11.74 -7.91 -11.03
CA PRO A 59 10.94 -9.12 -10.86
C PRO A 59 10.64 -9.48 -9.41
N GLU A 60 11.46 -8.99 -8.47
CA GLU A 60 11.27 -9.25 -7.04
C GLU A 60 10.26 -8.28 -6.39
N PHE A 61 9.82 -7.26 -7.13
CA PHE A 61 8.83 -6.32 -6.63
C PHE A 61 7.45 -6.96 -6.50
N GLY A 62 6.85 -6.86 -5.33
CA GLY A 62 5.51 -7.36 -5.07
C GLY A 62 5.43 -8.23 -3.82
N SER A 63 4.30 -8.89 -3.60
CA SER A 63 4.03 -9.65 -2.38
C SER A 63 3.58 -11.09 -2.58
N ASP A 64 3.37 -11.51 -3.81
CA ASP A 64 2.88 -12.85 -4.18
C ASP A 64 1.56 -13.28 -3.48
N VAL A 65 0.82 -12.32 -2.98
CA VAL A 65 -0.41 -12.59 -2.21
C VAL A 65 -1.53 -13.12 -3.10
N LEU A 66 -1.59 -12.66 -4.36
CA LEU A 66 -2.61 -13.13 -5.29
C LEU A 66 -2.47 -14.63 -5.63
N ASN A 67 -1.24 -15.14 -5.67
CA ASN A 67 -1.03 -16.58 -5.86
C ASN A 67 -1.50 -17.39 -4.64
N ALA A 68 -1.28 -16.86 -3.43
CA ALA A 68 -1.74 -17.51 -2.21
C ALA A 68 -3.27 -17.60 -2.07
N LEU A 69 -4.04 -16.78 -2.80
CA LEU A 69 -5.50 -16.91 -2.85
C LEU A 69 -5.98 -18.22 -3.49
N PHE A 70 -5.14 -18.88 -4.28
CA PHE A 70 -5.48 -20.16 -4.91
C PHE A 70 -5.17 -21.35 -4.02
N GLU A 71 -4.49 -21.13 -2.90
CA GLU A 71 -4.24 -22.16 -1.89
C GLU A 71 -5.43 -22.30 -0.92
N ASN A 72 -5.44 -23.40 -0.17
CA ASN A 72 -6.42 -23.57 0.89
C ASN A 72 -6.14 -22.57 2.02
N MET A 73 -7.17 -21.80 2.42
CA MET A 73 -7.06 -20.87 3.52
C MET A 73 -6.98 -21.63 4.85
N THR A 74 -5.77 -21.75 5.36
CA THR A 74 -5.48 -22.28 6.70
C THR A 74 -4.83 -21.18 7.54
N PRO A 75 -4.82 -21.31 8.88
CA PRO A 75 -4.10 -20.35 9.73
C PRO A 75 -2.61 -20.20 9.36
N LEU A 76 -2.00 -21.26 8.84
CA LEU A 76 -0.62 -21.23 8.36
C LEU A 76 -0.50 -20.40 7.08
N THR A 77 -1.44 -20.55 6.13
CA THR A 77 -1.49 -19.77 4.89
C THR A 77 -1.66 -18.27 5.20
N GLU A 78 -2.58 -17.92 6.10
CA GLU A 78 -2.78 -16.54 6.54
C GLU A 78 -1.51 -15.94 7.17
N TYR A 79 -0.84 -16.71 8.02
CA TYR A 79 0.43 -16.28 8.60
C TYR A 79 1.50 -16.05 7.53
N THR A 80 1.63 -16.96 6.57
CA THR A 80 2.59 -16.84 5.46
C THR A 80 2.32 -15.60 4.61
N ILE A 81 1.06 -15.35 4.26
CA ILE A 81 0.63 -14.15 3.54
C ILE A 81 1.04 -12.89 4.32
N THR A 82 0.74 -12.84 5.61
CA THR A 82 1.08 -11.72 6.48
C THR A 82 2.60 -11.45 6.49
N GLN A 83 3.42 -12.50 6.58
CA GLN A 83 4.88 -12.37 6.57
C GLN A 83 5.40 -11.92 5.20
N ASN A 84 4.84 -12.42 4.10
CA ASN A 84 5.20 -11.99 2.75
C ASN A 84 4.90 -10.51 2.53
N ILE A 85 3.71 -10.06 2.93
CA ILE A 85 3.35 -8.63 2.86
C ILE A 85 4.31 -7.78 3.68
N ARG A 86 4.58 -8.18 4.92
CA ARG A 86 5.48 -7.44 5.83
C ARG A 86 6.88 -7.31 5.24
N THR A 87 7.41 -8.39 4.69
CA THR A 87 8.75 -8.42 4.08
C THR A 87 8.80 -7.53 2.83
N SER A 88 7.80 -7.65 1.97
CA SER A 88 7.71 -6.86 0.73
C SER A 88 7.58 -5.37 1.02
N LEU A 89 6.72 -4.98 1.95
CA LEU A 89 6.58 -3.58 2.34
C LEU A 89 7.86 -3.02 2.96
N ARG A 90 8.55 -3.79 3.79
CA ARG A 90 9.84 -3.36 4.36
C ARG A 90 10.89 -3.12 3.27
N ASN A 91 10.91 -3.94 2.23
CA ASN A 91 11.90 -3.84 1.15
C ASN A 91 11.56 -2.73 0.15
N PHE A 92 10.30 -2.57 -0.21
CA PHE A 92 9.87 -1.72 -1.33
C PHE A 92 9.19 -0.42 -0.91
N GLU A 93 8.71 -0.32 0.34
CA GLU A 93 8.11 0.91 0.88
C GLU A 93 8.66 1.24 2.28
N PRO A 94 9.96 1.58 2.38
CA PRO A 94 10.60 1.86 3.68
C PRO A 94 10.08 3.11 4.39
N ARG A 95 9.31 3.96 3.71
CA ARG A 95 8.66 5.15 4.31
C ARG A 95 7.51 4.76 5.24
N ALA A 96 6.88 3.61 4.97
CA ALA A 96 5.81 3.07 5.80
C ALA A 96 6.39 2.14 6.89
N ILE A 97 6.26 2.54 8.14
CA ILE A 97 6.65 1.72 9.28
C ILE A 97 5.45 0.87 9.67
N ILE A 98 5.50 -0.42 9.35
CA ILE A 98 4.39 -1.34 9.55
C ILE A 98 4.20 -1.63 11.04
N GLU A 99 3.03 -1.29 11.57
CA GLU A 99 2.63 -1.56 12.95
C GLU A 99 1.90 -2.90 13.05
N ASP A 100 0.85 -3.08 12.23
CA ASP A 100 0.02 -4.28 12.25
C ASP A 100 -0.47 -4.65 10.86
N ILE A 101 -0.66 -5.94 10.63
CA ILE A 101 -1.26 -6.49 9.41
C ILE A 101 -2.27 -7.55 9.85
N LYS A 102 -3.52 -7.37 9.46
CA LYS A 102 -4.60 -8.33 9.70
C LYS A 102 -5.09 -8.88 8.38
N THR A 103 -5.15 -10.19 8.29
CA THR A 103 -5.73 -10.91 7.16
C THR A 103 -7.01 -11.59 7.60
N GLN A 104 -8.09 -11.42 6.84
CA GLN A 104 -9.37 -12.06 7.11
C GLN A 104 -9.87 -12.70 5.82
N ALA A 105 -9.93 -14.02 5.83
CA ALA A 105 -10.54 -14.76 4.73
C ALA A 105 -12.07 -14.62 4.76
N ASN A 106 -12.66 -14.34 3.62
CA ASN A 106 -14.09 -14.41 3.41
C ASN A 106 -14.38 -15.59 2.47
N GLU A 107 -14.70 -16.73 3.06
CA GLU A 107 -14.92 -17.98 2.32
C GLU A 107 -16.11 -17.89 1.37
N ASP A 108 -17.16 -17.16 1.75
CA ASP A 108 -18.38 -17.01 0.95
C ASP A 108 -18.12 -16.25 -0.36
N GLN A 109 -17.19 -15.32 -0.34
CA GLN A 109 -16.83 -14.49 -1.50
C GLN A 109 -15.54 -14.92 -2.20
N ASN A 110 -14.87 -15.97 -1.71
CA ASN A 110 -13.51 -16.32 -2.16
C ASN A 110 -12.58 -15.11 -2.19
N ALA A 111 -12.66 -14.28 -1.16
CA ALA A 111 -11.91 -13.05 -1.03
C ALA A 111 -11.07 -13.04 0.25
N LEU A 112 -9.96 -12.34 0.20
CA LEU A 112 -9.11 -12.05 1.35
C LEU A 112 -9.10 -10.54 1.60
N ASN A 113 -9.53 -10.15 2.77
CA ASN A 113 -9.44 -8.76 3.21
C ASN A 113 -8.13 -8.57 4.01
N VAL A 114 -7.28 -7.68 3.53
CA VAL A 114 -6.02 -7.34 4.18
C VAL A 114 -6.09 -5.92 4.70
N THR A 115 -6.00 -5.77 5.99
CA THR A 115 -5.92 -4.47 6.67
C THR A 115 -4.49 -4.23 7.12
N ILE A 116 -3.88 -3.17 6.62
CA ILE A 116 -2.50 -2.78 6.93
C ILE A 116 -2.52 -1.46 7.69
N ARG A 117 -1.98 -1.47 8.89
CA ARG A 117 -1.78 -0.28 9.71
C ARG A 117 -0.30 0.06 9.77
N PHE A 118 0.02 1.29 9.42
CA PHE A 118 1.39 1.78 9.39
C PHE A 118 1.47 3.24 9.81
N SER A 119 2.63 3.65 10.28
CA SER A 119 2.97 5.05 10.57
C SER A 119 4.00 5.57 9.58
N VAL A 120 4.03 6.87 9.41
CA VAL A 120 5.00 7.58 8.58
C VAL A 120 5.69 8.62 9.43
N ARG A 121 7.02 8.73 9.36
CA ARG A 121 7.80 9.64 10.21
C ARG A 121 7.37 11.11 10.12
N THR A 122 6.81 11.51 8.98
CA THR A 122 6.38 12.87 8.71
C THR A 122 4.93 13.15 9.09
N LEU A 123 4.18 12.12 9.51
CA LEU A 123 2.77 12.24 9.84
C LEU A 123 2.52 11.83 11.30
N PRO A 124 1.75 12.62 12.08
CA PRO A 124 1.57 12.36 13.49
C PRO A 124 0.66 11.17 13.80
N GLU A 125 -0.19 10.78 12.87
CA GLU A 125 -1.20 9.73 13.06
C GLU A 125 -0.90 8.49 12.23
N PRO A 126 -1.16 7.28 12.78
CA PRO A 126 -1.07 6.06 12.01
C PRO A 126 -2.13 6.01 10.91
N ILE A 127 -1.79 5.39 9.81
CA ILE A 127 -2.61 5.29 8.62
C ILE A 127 -3.07 3.84 8.48
N GLU A 128 -4.34 3.65 8.13
CA GLU A 128 -4.90 2.34 7.83
C GLU A 128 -5.29 2.23 6.36
N VAL A 129 -4.94 1.12 5.76
CA VAL A 129 -5.28 0.78 4.37
C VAL A 129 -5.91 -0.60 4.32
N ASN A 130 -7.09 -0.66 3.70
CA ASN A 130 -7.77 -1.91 3.42
C ASN A 130 -7.58 -2.28 1.95
N VAL A 131 -7.17 -3.52 1.72
CA VAL A 131 -7.00 -4.10 0.39
C VAL A 131 -7.87 -5.34 0.31
N LEU A 132 -8.83 -5.32 -0.59
CA LEU A 132 -9.66 -6.49 -0.90
C LEU A 132 -9.03 -7.23 -2.07
N LEU A 133 -8.73 -8.49 -1.86
CA LEU A 133 -8.17 -9.40 -2.85
C LEU A 133 -9.24 -10.43 -3.18
N GLU A 134 -9.77 -10.37 -4.40
CA GLU A 134 -10.79 -11.30 -4.87
C GLU A 134 -10.17 -12.35 -5.78
N ARG A 135 -10.57 -13.59 -5.55
CA ARG A 135 -10.23 -14.69 -6.45
C ARG A 135 -11.13 -14.62 -7.67
N VAL A 136 -10.60 -14.13 -8.76
CA VAL A 136 -11.29 -14.15 -10.05
C VAL A 136 -11.20 -15.55 -10.64
N ARG A 137 -12.34 -16.14 -10.89
CA ARG A 137 -12.43 -17.45 -11.57
C ARG A 137 -12.31 -17.30 -13.06
#